data_536398f007115f2c1308624fc32f508c
#
_entry.id   536398f007115f2c1308624fc32f508c
#
_cell.length_a   1.000
_cell.length_b   1.000
_cell.length_c   1.000
_cell.angle_alpha   90.00
_cell.angle_beta   90.00
_cell.angle_gamma   90.00
#
_symmetry.space_group_name_H-M   'P 1'
#
loop_
_entity.id
_entity.type
_entity.pdbx_description
1 polymer ?
#
loop_
_entity_poly.entity_id
_entity_poly.type
_entity_poly.pdbx_seq_one_letter_code
_entity_poly.pdbx_strand_id
1 'polypeptide(L)'
;GTGGDVRGTFNISTASALVVAAAGVPVAKAGNRAVSSQAGSSDVMRALGLTVEQTAEAAEASLARDGFAYLHAPSFHPGMRHAGPVRMELGVKTAFNMIGPLANPARPRRQLVGVPDPAAAESVAAALHELGSERAFVVHGERLDELPLDGSGVIHDVSPGGVERRTVVATDVGLAAADTEAIGGGTGEENAALIVRILEGAEHGPDHDVVALNAGAALFMAGRADDLRDGVELAVTTIESGAAREQLERL
;
A
#
# COMPACT_ATOMS: atom_id res chain seq x y z
N GLY A 1 -2.31 -1.48 -2.50
CA GLY A 1 -3.08 -2.43 -3.30
C GLY A 1 -3.58 -1.83 -4.62
N THR A 2 -3.77 -2.65 -5.63
CA THR A 2 -4.30 -2.21 -6.94
C THR A 2 -5.82 -2.05 -6.93
N GLY A 3 -6.47 -2.45 -5.83
CA GLY A 3 -7.92 -2.55 -5.70
C GLY A 3 -8.47 -3.75 -6.48
N GLY A 4 -9.79 -3.96 -6.38
CA GLY A 4 -10.46 -5.09 -7.01
C GLY A 4 -10.39 -6.37 -6.18
N ASP A 5 -9.94 -6.27 -4.93
CA ASP A 5 -10.20 -7.26 -3.91
C ASP A 5 -11.72 -7.31 -3.63
N VAL A 6 -12.26 -8.49 -3.45
CA VAL A 6 -13.69 -8.68 -3.14
C VAL A 6 -13.96 -8.71 -1.64
N ARG A 7 -12.95 -8.43 -0.80
CA ARG A 7 -13.01 -8.58 0.65
C ARG A 7 -13.49 -7.32 1.36
N GLY A 8 -13.37 -6.15 0.72
CA GLY A 8 -13.86 -4.87 1.29
C GLY A 8 -13.13 -4.45 2.55
N THR A 9 -11.82 -4.64 2.60
CA THR A 9 -10.98 -4.20 3.73
C THR A 9 -10.86 -2.69 3.80
N PHE A 10 -10.49 -2.16 4.98
CA PHE A 10 -10.12 -0.75 5.08
C PHE A 10 -8.83 -0.45 4.30
N ASN A 11 -8.44 0.82 4.21
CA ASN A 11 -7.30 1.25 3.38
C ASN A 11 -5.93 0.93 4.03
N ILE A 12 -5.62 -0.36 4.17
CA ILE A 12 -4.40 -0.93 4.79
C ILE A 12 -3.15 -0.26 4.20
N SER A 13 -3.03 -0.20 2.87
CA SER A 13 -1.87 0.40 2.21
C SER A 13 -1.70 1.89 2.51
N THR A 14 -2.78 2.62 2.86
CA THR A 14 -2.68 4.03 3.27
C THR A 14 -2.10 4.14 4.68
N ALA A 15 -2.58 3.35 5.63
CA ALA A 15 -2.04 3.29 6.98
C ALA A 15 -0.57 2.84 6.97
N SER A 16 -0.26 1.74 6.26
CA SER A 16 1.11 1.24 6.13
C SER A 16 2.07 2.27 5.53
N ALA A 17 1.64 3.05 4.53
CA ALA A 17 2.46 4.08 3.91
C ALA A 17 2.83 5.21 4.91
N LEU A 18 1.91 5.58 5.81
CA LEU A 18 2.16 6.57 6.88
C LEU A 18 3.15 6.02 7.93
N VAL A 19 2.99 4.76 8.32
CA VAL A 19 3.93 4.08 9.24
C VAL A 19 5.34 4.01 8.63
N VAL A 20 5.45 3.64 7.36
CA VAL A 20 6.74 3.56 6.64
C VAL A 20 7.41 4.92 6.55
N ALA A 21 6.64 5.99 6.28
CA ALA A 21 7.16 7.36 6.27
C ALA A 21 7.64 7.78 7.66
N ALA A 22 6.89 7.45 8.72
CA ALA A 22 7.25 7.71 10.12
C ALA A 22 8.54 6.99 10.54
N ALA A 23 8.79 5.80 10.00
CA ALA A 23 10.04 5.05 10.21
C ALA A 23 11.23 5.63 9.39
N GLY A 24 11.06 6.77 8.72
CA GLY A 24 12.12 7.50 8.03
C GLY A 24 12.43 7.02 6.61
N VAL A 25 11.49 6.32 5.96
CA VAL A 25 11.58 5.98 4.54
C VAL A 25 10.71 6.94 3.74
N PRO A 26 11.25 7.71 2.78
CA PRO A 26 10.42 8.58 1.94
C PRO A 26 9.41 7.76 1.11
N VAL A 27 8.14 8.14 1.16
CA VAL A 27 7.04 7.42 0.50
C VAL A 27 6.30 8.29 -0.51
N ALA A 28 6.30 7.87 -1.78
CA ALA A 28 5.46 8.42 -2.83
C ALA A 28 4.29 7.46 -3.10
N LYS A 29 3.17 7.67 -2.39
CA LYS A 29 2.00 6.80 -2.46
C LYS A 29 1.12 7.17 -3.66
N ALA A 30 1.12 6.33 -4.70
CA ALA A 30 0.13 6.44 -5.77
C ALA A 30 -1.24 5.92 -5.30
N GLY A 31 -2.30 6.59 -5.71
CA GLY A 31 -3.66 6.20 -5.35
C GLY A 31 -4.73 6.86 -6.20
N ASN A 32 -5.98 6.39 -6.02
CA ASN A 32 -7.14 6.86 -6.76
C ASN A 32 -8.40 6.80 -5.90
N ARG A 33 -9.53 7.24 -6.48
CA ARG A 33 -10.87 7.00 -5.92
C ARG A 33 -11.23 5.53 -6.02
N ALA A 34 -12.17 5.11 -5.18
CA ALA A 34 -12.74 3.77 -5.24
C ALA A 34 -13.32 3.46 -6.62
N VAL A 35 -13.11 2.22 -7.07
CA VAL A 35 -13.77 1.68 -8.27
C VAL A 35 -14.77 0.59 -7.86
N SER A 36 -14.43 -0.22 -6.86
CA SER A 36 -15.21 -1.37 -6.40
C SER A 36 -15.46 -1.40 -4.88
N SER A 37 -14.66 -0.67 -4.09
CA SER A 37 -14.80 -0.56 -2.62
C SER A 37 -15.64 0.65 -2.23
N GLN A 38 -16.04 0.74 -0.94
CA GLN A 38 -16.80 1.88 -0.42
C GLN A 38 -15.95 3.17 -0.34
N ALA A 39 -14.64 3.05 -0.14
CA ALA A 39 -13.72 4.18 -0.06
C ALA A 39 -12.38 3.88 -0.76
N GLY A 40 -11.98 4.73 -1.69
CA GLY A 40 -10.65 4.71 -2.26
C GLY A 40 -9.63 5.46 -1.40
N SER A 41 -8.35 5.30 -1.70
CA SER A 41 -7.30 6.01 -0.96
C SER A 41 -7.44 7.53 -1.01
N SER A 42 -7.97 8.10 -2.11
CA SER A 42 -8.25 9.54 -2.20
C SER A 42 -9.30 10.03 -1.20
N ASP A 43 -10.32 9.20 -0.95
CA ASP A 43 -11.41 9.57 -0.06
C ASP A 43 -10.91 9.58 1.39
N VAL A 44 -10.14 8.57 1.75
CA VAL A 44 -9.49 8.48 3.07
C VAL A 44 -8.46 9.58 3.27
N MET A 45 -7.61 9.90 2.27
CA MET A 45 -6.65 10.99 2.39
C MET A 45 -7.33 12.34 2.67
N ARG A 46 -8.48 12.62 2.00
CA ARG A 46 -9.28 13.82 2.29
C ARG A 46 -9.88 13.81 3.70
N ALA A 47 -10.40 12.65 4.14
CA ALA A 47 -10.96 12.51 5.48
C ALA A 47 -9.90 12.65 6.58
N LEU A 48 -8.63 12.31 6.29
CA LEU A 48 -7.47 12.58 7.14
C LEU A 48 -7.01 14.06 7.11
N GLY A 49 -7.65 14.91 6.29
CA GLY A 49 -7.28 16.32 6.14
C GLY A 49 -6.12 16.57 5.17
N LEU A 50 -5.67 15.56 4.43
CA LEU A 50 -4.50 15.65 3.58
C LEU A 50 -4.85 16.13 2.16
N THR A 51 -3.91 16.86 1.53
CA THR A 51 -4.07 17.36 0.17
C THR A 51 -3.98 16.23 -0.84
N VAL A 52 -5.05 16.04 -1.62
CA VAL A 52 -5.14 14.97 -2.64
C VAL A 52 -4.72 15.47 -4.02
N GLU A 53 -5.33 16.57 -4.48
CA GLU A 53 -5.01 17.18 -5.76
C GLU A 53 -3.84 18.14 -5.58
N GLN A 54 -2.67 17.76 -6.13
CA GLN A 54 -1.46 18.59 -6.08
C GLN A 54 -0.68 18.52 -7.38
N THR A 55 0.17 19.52 -7.62
CA THR A 55 1.09 19.53 -8.76
C THR A 55 2.30 18.64 -8.48
N ALA A 56 3.10 18.33 -9.50
CA ALA A 56 4.32 17.57 -9.35
C ALA A 56 5.31 18.29 -8.39
N GLU A 57 5.45 19.62 -8.55
CA GLU A 57 6.33 20.44 -7.72
C GLU A 57 5.89 20.45 -6.25
N ALA A 58 4.58 20.50 -5.99
CA ALA A 58 4.05 20.42 -4.62
C ALA A 58 4.28 19.04 -4.01
N ALA A 59 4.12 17.97 -4.79
CA ALA A 59 4.38 16.60 -4.34
C ALA A 59 5.88 16.38 -4.04
N GLU A 60 6.77 16.89 -4.88
CA GLU A 60 8.23 16.84 -4.65
C GLU A 60 8.61 17.62 -3.38
N ALA A 61 8.04 18.81 -3.19
CA ALA A 61 8.29 19.62 -2.00
C ALA A 61 7.79 18.93 -0.72
N SER A 62 6.60 18.31 -0.76
CA SER A 62 6.06 17.53 0.36
C SER A 62 6.94 16.31 0.67
N LEU A 63 7.35 15.56 -0.35
CA LEU A 63 8.23 14.40 -0.16
C LEU A 63 9.58 14.81 0.45
N ALA A 64 10.15 15.93 0.01
CA ALA A 64 11.43 16.42 0.52
C ALA A 64 11.33 16.96 1.96
N ARG A 65 10.23 17.63 2.32
CA ARG A 65 10.02 18.23 3.62
C ARG A 65 9.55 17.23 4.67
N ASP A 66 8.56 16.42 4.31
CA ASP A 66 7.80 15.59 5.24
C ASP A 66 8.06 14.08 5.05
N GLY A 67 8.84 13.70 4.04
CA GLY A 67 9.08 12.28 3.72
C GLY A 67 7.86 11.57 3.13
N PHE A 68 6.78 12.29 2.77
CA PHE A 68 5.58 11.69 2.23
C PHE A 68 4.95 12.55 1.13
N ALA A 69 4.47 11.92 0.06
CA ALA A 69 3.63 12.56 -0.96
C ALA A 69 2.54 11.61 -1.43
N TYR A 70 1.30 12.12 -1.57
CA TYR A 70 0.21 11.41 -2.19
C TYR A 70 0.11 11.78 -3.67
N LEU A 71 0.19 10.80 -4.55
CA LEU A 71 0.15 10.97 -6.00
C LEU A 71 -1.22 10.52 -6.55
N HIS A 72 -2.14 11.46 -6.67
CA HIS A 72 -3.49 11.21 -7.18
C HIS A 72 -3.44 10.88 -8.67
N ALA A 73 -3.77 9.65 -9.05
CA ALA A 73 -3.60 9.16 -10.42
C ALA A 73 -4.20 10.05 -11.51
N PRO A 74 -5.43 10.62 -11.38
CA PRO A 74 -5.97 11.56 -12.37
C PRO A 74 -5.15 12.83 -12.56
N SER A 75 -4.48 13.35 -11.53
CA SER A 75 -3.64 14.55 -11.59
C SER A 75 -2.36 14.30 -12.38
N PHE A 76 -1.78 13.11 -12.23
CA PHE A 76 -0.49 12.76 -12.84
C PHE A 76 -0.60 12.00 -14.18
N HIS A 77 -1.78 11.47 -14.50
CA HIS A 77 -2.04 10.72 -15.74
C HIS A 77 -3.24 11.30 -16.51
N PRO A 78 -3.19 12.56 -16.96
CA PRO A 78 -4.34 13.22 -17.59
C PRO A 78 -4.81 12.52 -18.87
N GLY A 79 -3.94 11.76 -19.54
CA GLY A 79 -4.30 10.96 -20.71
C GLY A 79 -5.31 9.85 -20.42
N MET A 80 -5.36 9.35 -19.18
CA MET A 80 -6.29 8.30 -18.76
C MET A 80 -7.77 8.71 -18.84
N ARG A 81 -8.07 10.02 -18.83
CA ARG A 81 -9.45 10.53 -19.04
C ARG A 81 -10.08 10.03 -20.33
N HIS A 82 -9.29 9.79 -21.38
CA HIS A 82 -9.77 9.31 -22.67
C HIS A 82 -10.07 7.80 -22.66
N ALA A 83 -9.35 7.03 -21.85
CA ALA A 83 -9.58 5.59 -21.71
C ALA A 83 -10.70 5.26 -20.70
N GLY A 84 -10.98 6.15 -19.74
CA GLY A 84 -11.94 5.94 -18.66
C GLY A 84 -13.34 5.56 -19.15
N PRO A 85 -13.99 6.34 -20.02
CA PRO A 85 -15.33 6.03 -20.53
C PRO A 85 -15.39 4.67 -21.24
N VAL A 86 -14.40 4.38 -22.09
CA VAL A 86 -14.33 3.09 -22.83
C VAL A 86 -14.19 1.91 -21.85
N ARG A 87 -13.37 2.05 -20.80
CA ARG A 87 -13.21 1.01 -19.78
C ARG A 87 -14.51 0.76 -19.00
N MET A 88 -15.25 1.81 -18.68
CA MET A 88 -16.56 1.69 -18.03
C MET A 88 -17.57 0.99 -18.93
N GLU A 89 -17.61 1.32 -20.22
CA GLU A 89 -18.50 0.70 -21.20
C GLU A 89 -18.19 -0.78 -21.42
N LEU A 90 -16.91 -1.14 -21.48
CA LEU A 90 -16.45 -2.53 -21.61
C LEU A 90 -16.80 -3.39 -20.38
N GLY A 91 -16.80 -2.84 -19.18
CA GLY A 91 -17.13 -3.53 -17.93
C GLY A 91 -16.23 -4.72 -17.58
N VAL A 92 -15.05 -4.83 -18.22
CA VAL A 92 -14.11 -5.95 -18.02
C VAL A 92 -12.75 -5.46 -17.54
N LYS A 93 -12.00 -6.34 -16.87
CA LYS A 93 -10.60 -6.06 -16.52
C LYS A 93 -9.78 -5.93 -17.81
N THR A 94 -8.92 -4.93 -17.87
CA THR A 94 -8.04 -4.63 -19.00
C THR A 94 -6.59 -4.48 -18.51
N ALA A 95 -5.64 -4.37 -19.42
CA ALA A 95 -4.24 -4.10 -19.08
C ALA A 95 -4.06 -2.85 -18.19
N PHE A 96 -4.95 -1.87 -18.28
CA PHE A 96 -4.94 -0.68 -17.41
C PHE A 96 -5.13 -0.98 -15.91
N ASN A 97 -5.65 -2.14 -15.56
CA ASN A 97 -5.74 -2.56 -14.16
C ASN A 97 -4.37 -2.96 -13.60
N MET A 98 -3.44 -3.39 -14.47
CA MET A 98 -2.07 -3.80 -14.09
C MET A 98 -1.04 -2.69 -14.32
N ILE A 99 -1.30 -1.74 -15.22
CA ILE A 99 -0.35 -0.67 -15.56
C ILE A 99 -0.21 0.36 -14.43
N GLY A 100 -1.27 0.58 -13.61
CA GLY A 100 -1.25 1.57 -12.54
C GLY A 100 -0.02 1.51 -11.64
N PRO A 101 0.32 0.34 -11.06
CA PRO A 101 1.52 0.18 -10.24
C PRO A 101 2.83 0.39 -10.99
N LEU A 102 2.86 0.10 -12.29
CA LEU A 102 4.04 0.22 -13.14
C LEU A 102 4.30 1.66 -13.62
N ALA A 103 3.33 2.54 -13.47
CA ALA A 103 3.33 3.91 -13.96
C ALA A 103 3.39 4.95 -12.83
N ASN A 104 3.98 4.63 -11.68
CA ASN A 104 4.12 5.60 -10.58
C ASN A 104 4.91 6.83 -11.07
N PRO A 105 4.36 8.06 -11.00
CA PRO A 105 5.01 9.26 -11.52
C PRO A 105 6.34 9.58 -10.84
N ALA A 106 6.52 9.18 -9.56
CA ALA A 106 7.77 9.36 -8.84
C ALA A 106 8.90 8.42 -9.31
N ARG A 107 8.58 7.43 -10.17
CA ARG A 107 9.53 6.42 -10.67
C ARG A 107 10.38 5.81 -9.55
N PRO A 108 9.76 5.27 -8.50
CA PRO A 108 10.49 4.72 -7.37
C PRO A 108 11.34 3.55 -7.82
N ARG A 109 12.57 3.47 -7.31
CA ARG A 109 13.46 2.33 -7.56
C ARG A 109 13.12 1.13 -6.68
N ARG A 110 12.39 1.39 -5.58
CA ARG A 110 11.89 0.38 -4.64
C ARG A 110 10.38 0.53 -4.50
N GLN A 111 9.63 -0.57 -4.57
CA GLN A 111 8.18 -0.50 -4.68
C GLN A 111 7.49 -1.70 -4.03
N LEU A 112 6.48 -1.44 -3.17
CA LEU A 112 5.53 -2.45 -2.71
C LEU A 112 4.24 -2.32 -3.51
N VAL A 113 3.80 -3.42 -4.13
CA VAL A 113 2.61 -3.47 -4.98
C VAL A 113 1.74 -4.64 -4.57
N GLY A 114 0.50 -4.38 -4.18
CA GLY A 114 -0.49 -5.43 -3.92
C GLY A 114 -1.32 -5.74 -5.16
N VAL A 115 -1.49 -7.01 -5.49
CA VAL A 115 -2.25 -7.49 -6.66
C VAL A 115 -3.07 -8.72 -6.26
N PRO A 116 -4.43 -8.68 -6.30
CA PRO A 116 -5.25 -9.75 -5.73
C PRO A 116 -5.29 -11.04 -6.57
N ASP A 117 -4.87 -10.98 -7.82
CA ASP A 117 -4.84 -12.11 -8.75
C ASP A 117 -3.40 -12.65 -8.86
N PRO A 118 -3.13 -13.93 -8.51
CA PRO A 118 -1.78 -14.50 -8.53
C PRO A 118 -1.10 -14.44 -9.91
N ALA A 119 -1.83 -14.69 -11.00
CA ALA A 119 -1.26 -14.65 -12.35
C ALA A 119 -0.92 -13.23 -12.79
N ALA A 120 -1.74 -12.25 -12.38
CA ALA A 120 -1.44 -10.84 -12.58
C ALA A 120 -0.25 -10.40 -11.71
N ALA A 121 -0.10 -10.91 -10.48
CA ALA A 121 1.03 -10.62 -9.61
C ALA A 121 2.36 -11.09 -10.22
N GLU A 122 2.41 -12.30 -10.78
CA GLU A 122 3.57 -12.81 -11.52
C GLU A 122 3.92 -11.90 -12.72
N SER A 123 2.91 -11.48 -13.48
CA SER A 123 3.11 -10.60 -14.63
C SER A 123 3.63 -9.21 -14.23
N VAL A 124 3.11 -8.65 -13.14
CA VAL A 124 3.57 -7.36 -12.59
C VAL A 124 5.00 -7.48 -12.06
N ALA A 125 5.34 -8.59 -11.38
CA ALA A 125 6.68 -8.82 -10.88
C ALA A 125 7.71 -8.94 -12.03
N ALA A 126 7.37 -9.70 -13.08
CA ALA A 126 8.21 -9.79 -14.28
C ALA A 126 8.39 -8.41 -14.95
N ALA A 127 7.32 -7.63 -15.08
CA ALA A 127 7.41 -6.29 -15.65
C ALA A 127 8.29 -5.34 -14.81
N LEU A 128 8.20 -5.38 -13.49
CA LEU A 128 9.05 -4.57 -12.60
C LEU A 128 10.54 -4.97 -12.70
N HIS A 129 10.81 -6.26 -12.90
CA HIS A 129 12.16 -6.73 -13.16
C HIS A 129 12.71 -6.17 -14.47
N GLU A 130 11.96 -6.30 -15.56
CA GLU A 130 12.33 -5.76 -16.88
C GLU A 130 12.48 -4.23 -16.89
N LEU A 131 11.69 -3.52 -16.07
CA LEU A 131 11.81 -2.07 -15.88
C LEU A 131 13.00 -1.65 -15.03
N GLY A 132 13.79 -2.60 -14.51
CA GLY A 132 15.01 -2.34 -13.77
C GLY A 132 14.81 -1.88 -12.34
N SER A 133 13.76 -2.36 -11.66
CA SER A 133 13.57 -2.09 -10.24
C SER A 133 14.79 -2.53 -9.42
N GLU A 134 15.22 -1.71 -8.48
CA GLU A 134 16.30 -2.07 -7.55
C GLU A 134 15.82 -3.16 -6.59
N ARG A 135 14.61 -3.02 -6.05
CA ARG A 135 13.89 -4.05 -5.32
C ARG A 135 12.40 -3.74 -5.34
N ALA A 136 11.58 -4.75 -5.59
CA ALA A 136 10.15 -4.58 -5.44
C ALA A 136 9.52 -5.84 -4.84
N PHE A 137 8.50 -5.64 -4.01
CA PHE A 137 7.64 -6.71 -3.52
C PHE A 137 6.29 -6.62 -4.22
N VAL A 138 5.93 -7.64 -4.97
CA VAL A 138 4.55 -7.80 -5.46
C VAL A 138 3.87 -8.82 -4.55
N VAL A 139 2.84 -8.37 -3.85
CA VAL A 139 2.23 -9.15 -2.76
C VAL A 139 0.78 -9.49 -3.05
N HIS A 140 0.33 -10.61 -2.53
CA HIS A 140 -1.08 -10.98 -2.50
C HIS A 140 -1.40 -11.97 -1.38
N GLY A 141 -2.62 -11.93 -0.89
CA GLY A 141 -3.25 -12.99 -0.12
C GLY A 141 -4.21 -13.80 -0.98
N GLU A 142 -5.08 -14.58 -0.35
CA GLU A 142 -6.20 -15.22 -1.05
C GLU A 142 -7.26 -14.17 -1.41
N ARG A 143 -7.24 -13.68 -2.66
CA ARG A 143 -8.10 -12.62 -3.21
C ARG A 143 -7.97 -11.26 -2.50
N LEU A 144 -6.85 -11.05 -1.82
CA LEU A 144 -6.48 -9.81 -1.16
C LEU A 144 -5.25 -9.23 -1.85
N ASP A 145 -5.25 -7.94 -2.11
CA ASP A 145 -4.11 -7.21 -2.68
C ASP A 145 -3.16 -6.64 -1.61
N GLU A 146 -3.07 -7.36 -0.48
CA GLU A 146 -2.17 -7.09 0.66
C GLU A 146 -1.69 -8.43 1.24
N LEU A 147 -0.68 -8.41 2.12
CA LEU A 147 -0.32 -9.57 2.93
C LEU A 147 -1.39 -9.80 4.00
N PRO A 148 -1.96 -11.04 4.08
CA PRO A 148 -3.06 -11.35 4.97
C PRO A 148 -2.58 -11.78 6.36
N LEU A 149 -3.47 -11.75 7.33
CA LEU A 149 -3.28 -12.40 8.64
C LEU A 149 -3.82 -13.85 8.66
N ASP A 150 -4.71 -14.18 7.74
CA ASP A 150 -5.24 -15.55 7.56
C ASP A 150 -4.43 -16.33 6.52
N GLY A 151 -4.29 -17.63 6.74
CA GLY A 151 -3.60 -18.52 5.80
C GLY A 151 -2.18 -18.07 5.47
N SER A 152 -1.87 -17.93 4.18
CA SER A 152 -0.56 -17.52 3.71
C SER A 152 -0.64 -16.43 2.64
N GLY A 153 0.19 -15.41 2.79
CA GLY A 153 0.51 -14.44 1.74
C GLY A 153 1.66 -14.89 0.85
N VAL A 154 1.77 -14.28 -0.30
CA VAL A 154 2.90 -14.46 -1.22
C VAL A 154 3.58 -13.13 -1.48
N ILE A 155 4.89 -13.15 -1.50
CA ILE A 155 5.75 -12.07 -1.97
C ILE A 155 6.51 -12.57 -3.20
N HIS A 156 6.37 -11.88 -4.32
CA HIS A 156 7.34 -11.96 -5.42
C HIS A 156 8.41 -10.89 -5.16
N ASP A 157 9.57 -11.30 -4.66
CA ASP A 157 10.72 -10.43 -4.35
C ASP A 157 11.51 -10.20 -5.63
N VAL A 158 11.32 -9.04 -6.23
CA VAL A 158 11.96 -8.60 -7.47
C VAL A 158 13.27 -7.91 -7.15
N SER A 159 14.33 -8.31 -7.83
CA SER A 159 15.66 -7.72 -7.73
C SER A 159 16.37 -7.74 -9.10
N PRO A 160 17.53 -7.09 -9.25
CA PRO A 160 18.34 -7.24 -10.47
C PRO A 160 18.75 -8.70 -10.79
N GLY A 161 18.77 -9.57 -9.77
CA GLY A 161 19.07 -11.00 -9.91
C GLY A 161 17.90 -11.86 -10.38
N GLY A 162 16.69 -11.30 -10.48
CA GLY A 162 15.50 -12.02 -10.88
C GLY A 162 14.33 -11.82 -9.91
N VAL A 163 13.36 -12.73 -10.00
CA VAL A 163 12.16 -12.75 -9.16
C VAL A 163 12.17 -14.04 -8.33
N GLU A 164 12.15 -13.87 -7.00
CA GLU A 164 12.00 -14.98 -6.04
C GLU A 164 10.59 -14.99 -5.47
N ARG A 165 9.96 -16.16 -5.39
CA ARG A 165 8.66 -16.32 -4.73
C ARG A 165 8.87 -16.77 -3.28
N ARG A 166 8.29 -16.03 -2.34
CA ARG A 166 8.31 -16.32 -0.90
C ARG A 166 6.89 -16.46 -0.37
N THR A 167 6.67 -17.40 0.52
CA THR A 167 5.41 -17.52 1.28
C THR A 167 5.58 -16.87 2.65
N VAL A 168 4.57 -16.16 3.10
CA VAL A 168 4.53 -15.45 4.38
C VAL A 168 3.33 -15.93 5.17
N VAL A 169 3.55 -16.26 6.43
CA VAL A 169 2.48 -16.55 7.40
C VAL A 169 2.64 -15.56 8.56
N ALA A 170 1.56 -14.93 8.99
CA ALA A 170 1.60 -13.88 10.03
C ALA A 170 2.26 -14.37 11.33
N THR A 171 2.02 -15.62 11.72
CA THR A 171 2.62 -16.22 12.92
C THR A 171 4.13 -16.41 12.84
N ASP A 172 4.69 -16.53 11.63
CA ASP A 172 6.14 -16.67 11.45
C ASP A 172 6.88 -15.36 11.76
N VAL A 173 6.17 -14.24 11.73
CA VAL A 173 6.71 -12.91 12.04
C VAL A 173 6.20 -12.33 13.37
N GLY A 174 5.59 -13.19 14.21
CA GLY A 174 5.19 -12.82 15.57
C GLY A 174 3.81 -12.20 15.71
N LEU A 175 3.00 -12.18 14.65
CA LEU A 175 1.64 -11.65 14.65
C LEU A 175 0.61 -12.77 14.86
N ALA A 176 -0.56 -12.43 15.39
CA ALA A 176 -1.66 -13.38 15.53
C ALA A 176 -2.34 -13.62 14.17
N ALA A 177 -2.77 -14.87 13.93
CA ALA A 177 -3.65 -15.16 12.82
C ALA A 177 -5.06 -14.57 13.08
N ALA A 178 -5.67 -13.98 12.07
CA ALA A 178 -7.03 -13.43 12.16
C ALA A 178 -7.72 -13.50 10.79
N ASP A 179 -9.03 -13.76 10.80
CA ASP A 179 -9.81 -13.80 9.57
C ASP A 179 -9.86 -12.43 8.89
N THR A 180 -9.82 -12.41 7.57
CA THR A 180 -9.93 -11.19 6.75
C THR A 180 -11.21 -10.40 7.04
N GLU A 181 -12.30 -11.05 7.47
CA GLU A 181 -13.55 -10.40 7.86
C GLU A 181 -13.39 -9.49 9.10
N ALA A 182 -12.37 -9.74 9.93
CA ALA A 182 -12.07 -8.91 11.09
C ALA A 182 -11.43 -7.55 10.75
N ILE A 183 -10.98 -7.35 9.51
CA ILE A 183 -10.34 -6.13 9.02
C ILE A 183 -11.21 -5.40 7.97
N GLY A 184 -12.52 -5.43 8.17
CA GLY A 184 -13.50 -4.83 7.27
C GLY A 184 -13.38 -3.31 7.19
N GLY A 185 -13.58 -2.77 5.99
CA GLY A 185 -13.63 -1.33 5.73
C GLY A 185 -15.05 -0.77 5.70
N GLY A 186 -15.13 0.56 5.76
CA GLY A 186 -16.35 1.35 5.67
C GLY A 186 -16.20 2.53 4.72
N THR A 187 -16.87 3.64 5.05
CA THR A 187 -16.74 4.93 4.35
C THR A 187 -15.33 5.51 4.50
N GLY A 188 -15.04 6.55 3.74
CA GLY A 188 -13.75 7.25 3.85
C GLY A 188 -13.49 7.81 5.25
N GLU A 189 -14.52 8.34 5.87
CA GLU A 189 -14.47 8.90 7.23
C GLU A 189 -14.27 7.81 8.29
N GLU A 190 -14.98 6.67 8.18
CA GLU A 190 -14.82 5.54 9.09
C GLU A 190 -13.43 4.94 9.00
N ASN A 191 -12.92 4.75 7.78
CA ASN A 191 -11.56 4.24 7.54
C ASN A 191 -10.49 5.23 8.02
N ALA A 192 -10.69 6.53 7.83
CA ALA A 192 -9.78 7.55 8.34
C ALA A 192 -9.73 7.55 9.88
N ALA A 193 -10.89 7.44 10.55
CA ALA A 193 -10.97 7.34 12.00
C ALA A 193 -10.25 6.09 12.54
N LEU A 194 -10.41 4.95 11.86
CA LEU A 194 -9.70 3.71 12.20
C LEU A 194 -8.18 3.90 12.04
N ILE A 195 -7.74 4.46 10.91
CA ILE A 195 -6.32 4.73 10.65
C ILE A 195 -5.73 5.64 11.73
N VAL A 196 -6.42 6.70 12.14
CA VAL A 196 -5.97 7.57 13.22
C VAL A 196 -5.75 6.78 14.52
N ARG A 197 -6.71 5.93 14.93
CA ARG A 197 -6.56 5.09 16.14
C ARG A 197 -5.37 4.13 16.04
N ILE A 198 -5.14 3.54 14.85
CA ILE A 198 -3.97 2.69 14.62
C ILE A 198 -2.67 3.49 14.79
N LEU A 199 -2.57 4.66 14.14
CA LEU A 199 -1.37 5.49 14.19
C LEU A 199 -1.10 6.10 15.57
N GLU A 200 -2.14 6.22 16.41
CA GLU A 200 -2.03 6.63 17.83
C GLU A 200 -1.59 5.49 18.76
N GLY A 201 -1.50 4.25 18.25
CA GLY A 201 -1.28 3.07 19.10
C GLY A 201 -2.48 2.72 19.99
N ALA A 202 -3.67 3.29 19.72
CA ALA A 202 -4.89 3.05 20.48
C ALA A 202 -5.68 1.84 19.98
N GLU A 203 -5.40 1.38 18.77
CA GLU A 203 -6.00 0.20 18.16
C GLU A 203 -5.05 -0.98 18.28
N HIS A 204 -5.59 -2.14 18.66
CA HIS A 204 -4.85 -3.39 18.81
C HIS A 204 -5.60 -4.51 18.09
N GLY A 205 -4.92 -5.64 17.84
CA GLY A 205 -5.51 -6.80 17.17
C GLY A 205 -5.44 -6.69 15.64
N PRO A 206 -6.39 -7.30 14.89
CA PRO A 206 -6.22 -7.55 13.45
C PRO A 206 -5.98 -6.29 12.60
N ASP A 207 -6.65 -5.18 12.90
CA ASP A 207 -6.47 -3.92 12.14
C ASP A 207 -5.07 -3.34 12.31
N HIS A 208 -4.54 -3.36 13.54
CA HIS A 208 -3.16 -2.98 13.82
C HIS A 208 -2.17 -3.94 13.16
N ASP A 209 -2.38 -5.25 13.34
CA ASP A 209 -1.44 -6.29 12.93
C ASP A 209 -1.29 -6.38 11.41
N VAL A 210 -2.39 -6.22 10.65
CA VAL A 210 -2.32 -6.20 9.18
C VAL A 210 -1.57 -4.98 8.66
N VAL A 211 -1.69 -3.82 9.33
CA VAL A 211 -0.90 -2.63 9.00
C VAL A 211 0.57 -2.86 9.32
N ALA A 212 0.88 -3.42 10.50
CA ALA A 212 2.25 -3.73 10.90
C ALA A 212 2.92 -4.72 9.94
N LEU A 213 2.19 -5.76 9.49
CA LEU A 213 2.69 -6.74 8.52
C LEU A 213 3.05 -6.09 7.19
N ASN A 214 2.15 -5.31 6.62
CA ASN A 214 2.35 -4.68 5.31
C ASN A 214 3.35 -3.51 5.36
N ALA A 215 3.38 -2.73 6.44
CA ALA A 215 4.41 -1.73 6.69
C ALA A 215 5.78 -2.39 6.89
N GLY A 216 5.84 -3.48 7.65
CA GLY A 216 7.06 -4.27 7.89
C GLY A 216 7.64 -4.82 6.60
N ALA A 217 6.80 -5.35 5.70
CA ALA A 217 7.23 -5.78 4.37
C ALA A 217 7.83 -4.63 3.54
N ALA A 218 7.22 -3.43 3.61
CA ALA A 218 7.76 -2.26 2.93
C ALA A 218 9.08 -1.78 3.55
N LEU A 219 9.24 -1.84 4.87
CA LEU A 219 10.48 -1.48 5.57
C LEU A 219 11.61 -2.46 5.24
N PHE A 220 11.33 -3.77 5.23
CA PHE A 220 12.28 -4.79 4.79
C PHE A 220 12.68 -4.60 3.32
N MET A 221 11.72 -4.40 2.43
CA MET A 221 11.96 -4.10 1.02
C MET A 221 12.82 -2.83 0.84
N ALA A 222 12.58 -1.81 1.66
CA ALA A 222 13.36 -0.57 1.66
C ALA A 222 14.77 -0.70 2.24
N GLY A 223 15.11 -1.83 2.87
CA GLY A 223 16.41 -2.07 3.50
C GLY A 223 16.57 -1.40 4.88
N ARG A 224 15.45 -1.18 5.58
CA ARG A 224 15.42 -0.66 6.96
C ARG A 224 15.39 -1.77 8.02
N ALA A 225 15.26 -3.01 7.57
CA ALA A 225 15.25 -4.21 8.38
C ALA A 225 16.00 -5.32 7.64
N ASP A 226 16.56 -6.27 8.37
CA ASP A 226 17.35 -7.36 7.81
C ASP A 226 16.47 -8.49 7.26
N ASP A 227 15.27 -8.65 7.84
CA ASP A 227 14.26 -9.60 7.38
C ASP A 227 12.83 -9.05 7.60
N LEU A 228 11.80 -9.87 7.30
CA LEU A 228 10.40 -9.47 7.44
C LEU A 228 9.99 -9.34 8.91
N ARG A 229 10.49 -10.19 9.80
CA ARG A 229 10.20 -10.13 11.24
C ARG A 229 10.70 -8.83 11.83
N ASP A 230 11.97 -8.48 11.58
CA ASP A 230 12.56 -7.21 12.02
C ASP A 230 11.79 -6.01 11.45
N GLY A 231 11.33 -6.12 10.20
CA GLY A 231 10.49 -5.10 9.57
C GLY A 231 9.16 -4.91 10.29
N VAL A 232 8.50 -5.99 10.69
CA VAL A 232 7.25 -5.96 11.47
C VAL A 232 7.50 -5.37 12.86
N GLU A 233 8.54 -5.78 13.56
CA GLU A 233 8.92 -5.23 14.88
C GLU A 233 9.19 -3.71 14.80
N LEU A 234 9.86 -3.26 13.73
CA LEU A 234 10.09 -1.83 13.48
C LEU A 234 8.78 -1.08 13.23
N ALA A 235 7.85 -1.68 12.46
CA ALA A 235 6.54 -1.09 12.21
C ALA A 235 5.71 -0.95 13.49
N VAL A 236 5.65 -2.01 14.31
CA VAL A 236 4.98 -2.00 15.63
C VAL A 236 5.58 -0.92 16.52
N THR A 237 6.91 -0.90 16.68
CA THR A 237 7.60 0.11 17.48
C THR A 237 7.31 1.54 16.98
N THR A 238 7.24 1.75 15.67
CA THR A 238 6.94 3.07 15.07
C THR A 238 5.52 3.52 15.41
N ILE A 239 4.56 2.61 15.44
CA ILE A 239 3.18 2.88 15.85
C ILE A 239 3.13 3.18 17.36
N GLU A 240 3.63 2.27 18.19
CA GLU A 240 3.55 2.34 19.65
C GLU A 240 4.30 3.54 20.25
N SER A 241 5.37 4.01 19.60
CA SER A 241 6.10 5.21 20.03
C SER A 241 5.35 6.52 19.78
N GLY A 242 4.24 6.49 18.99
CA GLY A 242 3.51 7.68 18.54
C GLY A 242 4.13 8.37 17.33
N ALA A 243 5.27 7.90 16.81
CA ALA A 243 5.93 8.51 15.65
C ALA A 243 5.04 8.50 14.40
N ALA A 244 4.21 7.46 14.24
CA ALA A 244 3.25 7.37 13.14
C ALA A 244 2.17 8.45 13.23
N ARG A 245 1.69 8.79 14.42
CA ARG A 245 0.75 9.89 14.67
C ARG A 245 1.41 11.24 14.39
N GLU A 246 2.60 11.47 14.90
CA GLU A 246 3.35 12.70 14.63
C GLU A 246 3.63 12.91 13.14
N GLN A 247 3.86 11.83 12.39
CA GLN A 247 3.99 11.89 10.93
C GLN A 247 2.71 12.41 10.27
N LEU A 248 1.56 11.91 10.66
CA LEU A 248 0.27 12.37 10.13
C LEU A 248 0.03 13.85 10.44
N GLU A 249 0.38 14.32 11.64
CA GLU A 249 0.21 15.72 12.07
C GLU A 249 1.12 16.70 11.33
N ARG A 250 2.26 16.24 10.81
CA ARG A 250 3.17 17.06 10.00
C ARG A 250 2.69 17.26 8.55
N LEU A 251 1.81 16.41 8.04
CA LEU A 251 1.35 16.42 6.66
C LEU A 251 0.17 17.37 6.44
#